data_e5ab858539864ff2b9f3f4fb7f943298
#
_entry.id   e5ab858539864ff2b9f3f4fb7f943298
#
_cell.length_a   1.000
_cell.length_b   1.000
_cell.length_c   1.000
_cell.angle_alpha   90.00
_cell.angle_beta   90.00
_cell.angle_gamma   90.00
#
_symmetry.space_group_name_H-M   'P 1'
#
loop_
_entity.id
_entity.type
_entity.pdbx_description
1 polymer ?
#
loop_
_entity_poly.entity_id
_entity_poly.type
_entity_poly.pdbx_seq_one_letter_code
_entity_poly.pdbx_strand_id
1 'polypeptide(L)'
;MKEWSKNTHVESSIPPRGGQYAMFVGRWQPLHKGHQELFKQAMNEGKNVLICIRDGKPNEKNPFTSTEVRENIMNHYSSEVESGKVQVMVIPDICSIEFGRGVGYDIIERIPPTEIGEISATKIRKEMGL
;
A
#
# COMPACT_ATOMS: atom_id res chain seq x y z
N MET A 1 13.83 7.39 -21.12
CA MET A 1 13.29 7.00 -19.80
C MET A 1 12.25 7.98 -19.31
N LYS A 2 12.57 9.26 -19.29
CA LYS A 2 11.59 10.26 -18.85
C LYS A 2 10.33 10.28 -19.70
N GLU A 3 10.48 10.12 -20.98
CA GLU A 3 9.34 10.11 -21.89
C GLU A 3 8.49 8.87 -21.72
N TRP A 4 9.13 7.75 -21.44
CA TRP A 4 8.44 6.53 -21.12
C TRP A 4 7.54 6.70 -19.88
N SER A 5 8.04 7.32 -18.85
CA SER A 5 7.26 7.59 -17.64
C SER A 5 6.06 8.50 -17.91
N LYS A 6 6.26 9.50 -18.73
CA LYS A 6 5.17 10.41 -19.10
C LYS A 6 4.08 9.70 -19.90
N ASN A 7 4.48 8.84 -20.80
CA ASN A 7 3.53 8.10 -21.62
C ASN A 7 2.72 7.12 -20.79
N THR A 8 3.32 6.51 -19.81
CA THR A 8 2.61 5.62 -18.90
C THR A 8 1.49 6.33 -18.18
N HIS A 9 1.72 7.58 -17.83
CA HIS A 9 0.74 8.38 -17.13
C HIS A 9 -0.44 8.70 -17.95
N VAL A 10 -0.24 9.05 -19.22
CA VAL A 10 -1.30 9.45 -20.12
C VAL A 10 -2.26 8.33 -20.43
N GLU A 11 -1.75 7.12 -20.52
CA GLU A 11 -2.56 5.96 -20.88
C GLU A 11 -3.33 5.37 -19.70
N SER A 12 -3.15 5.90 -18.54
CA SER A 12 -3.82 5.37 -17.36
C SER A 12 -5.32 5.66 -17.39
N SER A 13 -6.13 4.67 -17.05
CA SER A 13 -7.55 4.83 -16.84
C SER A 13 -7.88 5.42 -15.46
N ILE A 14 -6.86 5.57 -14.61
CA ILE A 14 -7.02 6.15 -13.30
C ILE A 14 -7.30 7.64 -13.42
N PRO A 15 -8.35 8.15 -12.76
CA PRO A 15 -8.65 9.58 -12.81
C PRO A 15 -7.44 10.42 -12.36
N PRO A 16 -7.12 11.51 -13.06
CA PRO A 16 -6.05 12.38 -12.66
C PRO A 16 -6.27 12.94 -11.27
N ARG A 17 -5.22 12.99 -10.47
CA ARG A 17 -5.28 13.50 -9.11
C ARG A 17 -4.34 14.64 -8.85
N GLY A 18 -3.73 15.16 -9.90
CA GLY A 18 -2.75 16.23 -9.76
C GLY A 18 -1.49 15.78 -9.05
N GLY A 19 -1.30 14.50 -8.84
CA GLY A 19 -0.14 13.96 -8.14
C GLY A 19 0.19 12.55 -8.59
N GLN A 20 1.31 12.06 -8.09
CA GLN A 20 1.80 10.73 -8.38
C GLN A 20 1.46 9.80 -7.24
N TYR A 21 1.44 8.51 -7.53
CA TYR A 21 1.17 7.49 -6.52
C TYR A 21 2.46 6.98 -5.89
N ALA A 22 2.43 6.83 -4.56
CA ALA A 22 3.43 6.09 -3.82
C ALA A 22 2.90 4.67 -3.63
N MET A 23 3.65 3.67 -4.07
CA MET A 23 3.24 2.28 -3.99
C MET A 23 3.76 1.63 -2.71
N PHE A 24 2.86 1.01 -1.97
CA PHE A 24 3.18 0.22 -0.80
C PHE A 24 2.76 -1.22 -1.04
N VAL A 25 3.67 -2.15 -0.77
CA VAL A 25 3.42 -3.57 -0.99
C VAL A 25 3.49 -4.30 0.34
N GLY A 26 2.50 -5.10 0.65
CA GLY A 26 2.47 -5.85 1.89
C GLY A 26 1.32 -6.83 1.93
N ARG A 27 1.18 -7.51 3.06
CA ARG A 27 0.08 -8.45 3.28
C ARG A 27 -1.05 -7.84 4.09
N TRP A 28 -0.74 -6.81 4.91
CA TRP A 28 -1.71 -6.02 5.68
C TRP A 28 -2.65 -6.90 6.51
N GLN A 29 -2.09 -7.70 7.40
CA GLN A 29 -2.79 -8.80 8.11
C GLN A 29 -2.90 -8.61 9.63
N PRO A 30 -3.72 -7.67 10.14
CA PRO A 30 -4.51 -6.69 9.41
C PRO A 30 -3.79 -5.37 9.21
N LEU A 31 -4.44 -4.44 8.53
CA LEU A 31 -4.02 -3.05 8.50
C LEU A 31 -4.02 -2.49 9.94
N HIS A 32 -2.98 -1.78 10.32
CA HIS A 32 -2.88 -1.18 11.66
C HIS A 32 -2.29 0.23 11.61
N LYS A 33 -2.20 0.86 12.78
CA LYS A 33 -1.75 2.25 12.88
C LYS A 33 -0.35 2.47 12.31
N GLY A 34 0.55 1.51 12.45
CA GLY A 34 1.89 1.60 11.87
C GLY A 34 1.84 1.74 10.35
N HIS A 35 1.01 0.92 9.70
CA HIS A 35 0.80 1.01 8.26
C HIS A 35 0.18 2.35 7.87
N GLN A 36 -0.84 2.77 8.60
CA GLN A 36 -1.55 4.02 8.33
C GLN A 36 -0.62 5.22 8.43
N GLU A 37 0.31 5.19 9.38
CA GLU A 37 1.29 6.26 9.52
C GLU A 37 2.23 6.35 8.31
N LEU A 38 2.63 5.22 7.75
CA LEU A 38 3.43 5.20 6.53
C LEU A 38 2.70 5.83 5.36
N PHE A 39 1.43 5.48 5.19
CA PHE A 39 0.60 6.07 4.14
C PHE A 39 0.42 7.58 4.34
N LYS A 40 0.21 7.98 5.59
CA LYS A 40 0.06 9.38 5.95
C LYS A 40 1.31 10.19 5.61
N GLN A 41 2.49 9.64 5.84
CA GLN A 41 3.75 10.29 5.48
C GLN A 41 3.80 10.61 3.98
N ALA A 42 3.40 9.64 3.15
CA ALA A 42 3.36 9.86 1.71
C ALA A 42 2.32 10.90 1.31
N MET A 43 1.14 10.84 1.91
CA MET A 43 0.07 11.81 1.63
C MET A 43 0.47 13.22 2.04
N ASN A 44 1.18 13.37 3.15
CA ASN A 44 1.69 14.66 3.62
C ASN A 44 2.71 15.26 2.66
N GLU A 45 3.35 14.45 1.84
CA GLU A 45 4.25 14.90 0.78
C GLU A 45 3.52 15.23 -0.52
N GLY A 46 2.20 15.18 -0.52
CA GLY A 46 1.39 15.46 -1.70
C GLY A 46 1.22 14.29 -2.64
N LYS A 47 1.55 13.07 -2.21
CA LYS A 47 1.39 11.87 -3.03
C LYS A 47 0.06 11.20 -2.78
N ASN A 48 -0.47 10.56 -3.80
CA ASN A 48 -1.56 9.61 -3.63
C ASN A 48 -0.94 8.26 -3.27
N VAL A 49 -1.73 7.34 -2.74
CA VAL A 49 -1.23 6.06 -2.22
C VAL A 49 -1.85 4.90 -3.00
N LEU A 50 -1.00 4.01 -3.46
CA LEU A 50 -1.41 2.74 -4.07
C LEU A 50 -1.02 1.63 -3.10
N ILE A 51 -2.03 0.95 -2.56
CA ILE A 51 -1.81 -0.15 -1.61
C ILE A 51 -1.94 -1.47 -2.36
N CYS A 52 -0.85 -2.19 -2.48
CA CYS A 52 -0.79 -3.48 -3.15
C CYS A 52 -0.81 -4.59 -2.12
N ILE A 53 -1.79 -5.48 -2.23
CA ILE A 53 -1.99 -6.61 -1.32
C ILE A 53 -1.40 -7.85 -1.98
N ARG A 54 -0.40 -8.46 -1.35
CA ARG A 54 0.19 -9.69 -1.85
C ARG A 54 -0.80 -10.82 -1.62
N ASP A 55 -1.20 -11.48 -2.71
CA ASP A 55 -2.14 -12.58 -2.66
C ASP A 55 -1.45 -13.86 -2.16
N GLY A 56 -2.19 -14.69 -1.44
CA GLY A 56 -1.66 -15.94 -0.94
C GLY A 56 -2.73 -16.68 -0.16
N LYS A 57 -2.50 -17.99 0.03
CA LYS A 57 -3.42 -18.77 0.84
C LYS A 57 -3.28 -18.36 2.31
N PRO A 58 -4.39 -18.24 3.03
CA PRO A 58 -4.34 -17.98 4.46
C PRO A 58 -3.53 -19.04 5.21
N ASN A 59 -2.80 -18.60 6.24
CA ASN A 59 -2.03 -19.48 7.11
C ASN A 59 -1.99 -18.87 8.52
N GLU A 60 -1.22 -19.46 9.42
CA GLU A 60 -1.16 -18.97 10.81
C GLU A 60 -0.67 -17.53 10.92
N LYS A 61 0.31 -17.16 10.09
CA LYS A 61 0.88 -15.81 10.13
C LYS A 61 0.00 -14.80 9.39
N ASN A 62 -0.71 -15.26 8.38
CA ASN A 62 -1.53 -14.41 7.52
C ASN A 62 -2.90 -15.06 7.36
N PRO A 63 -3.78 -14.93 8.39
CA PRO A 63 -5.03 -15.69 8.42
C PRO A 63 -6.14 -15.16 7.52
N PHE A 64 -6.00 -13.95 7.01
CA PHE A 64 -7.05 -13.33 6.19
C PHE A 64 -6.80 -13.58 4.70
N THR A 65 -7.88 -13.74 3.94
CA THR A 65 -7.79 -13.80 2.48
C THR A 65 -7.48 -12.41 1.94
N SER A 66 -6.94 -12.35 0.73
CA SER A 66 -6.69 -11.07 0.07
C SER A 66 -7.98 -10.27 -0.13
N THR A 67 -9.09 -10.94 -0.35
CA THR A 67 -10.41 -10.29 -0.47
C THR A 67 -10.80 -9.63 0.84
N GLU A 68 -10.63 -10.34 1.96
CA GLU A 68 -10.93 -9.79 3.29
C GLU A 68 -10.04 -8.57 3.60
N VAL A 69 -8.75 -8.67 3.28
CA VAL A 69 -7.81 -7.57 3.47
C VAL A 69 -8.22 -6.37 2.63
N ARG A 70 -8.54 -6.60 1.35
CA ARG A 70 -8.95 -5.55 0.44
C ARG A 70 -10.19 -4.81 0.95
N GLU A 71 -11.20 -5.56 1.37
CA GLU A 71 -12.43 -4.98 1.90
C GLU A 71 -12.16 -4.16 3.16
N ASN A 72 -11.34 -4.66 4.04
CA ASN A 72 -10.96 -3.96 5.27
C ASN A 72 -10.28 -2.62 4.96
N ILE A 73 -9.33 -2.62 4.03
CA ILE A 73 -8.62 -1.40 3.66
C ILE A 73 -9.55 -0.41 2.96
N MET A 74 -10.36 -0.90 2.02
CA MET A 74 -11.29 -0.05 1.28
C MET A 74 -12.34 0.58 2.20
N ASN A 75 -12.80 -0.15 3.20
CA ASN A 75 -13.75 0.39 4.18
C ASN A 75 -13.08 1.45 5.06
N HIS A 76 -11.85 1.21 5.47
CA HIS A 76 -11.12 2.17 6.30
C HIS A 76 -10.85 3.48 5.56
N TYR A 77 -10.50 3.40 4.29
CA TYR A 77 -10.17 4.55 3.46
C TYR A 77 -11.25 4.89 2.44
N SER A 78 -12.52 4.64 2.78
CA SER A 78 -13.61 4.78 1.81
C SER A 78 -13.66 6.14 1.12
N SER A 79 -13.49 7.24 1.85
CA SER A 79 -13.52 8.56 1.23
C SER A 79 -12.29 8.83 0.37
N GLU A 80 -11.13 8.36 0.79
CA GLU A 80 -9.89 8.50 0.02
C GLU A 80 -9.91 7.63 -1.23
N VAL A 81 -10.51 6.45 -1.15
CA VAL A 81 -10.69 5.59 -2.33
C VAL A 81 -11.63 6.26 -3.33
N GLU A 82 -12.73 6.82 -2.85
CA GLU A 82 -13.69 7.52 -3.70
C GLU A 82 -13.08 8.72 -4.40
N SER A 83 -12.25 9.48 -3.70
CA SER A 83 -11.58 10.65 -4.28
C SER A 83 -10.33 10.29 -5.11
N GLY A 84 -9.90 9.03 -5.06
CA GLY A 84 -8.71 8.56 -5.78
C GLY A 84 -7.40 8.84 -5.09
N LYS A 85 -7.43 9.33 -3.86
CA LYS A 85 -6.21 9.52 -3.07
C LYS A 85 -5.60 8.20 -2.67
N VAL A 86 -6.41 7.18 -2.51
CA VAL A 86 -5.98 5.82 -2.20
C VAL A 86 -6.56 4.88 -3.24
N GLN A 87 -5.72 4.02 -3.77
CA GLN A 87 -6.15 2.90 -4.60
C GLN A 87 -5.66 1.61 -3.97
N VAL A 88 -6.46 0.56 -4.09
CA VAL A 88 -6.16 -0.73 -3.49
C VAL A 88 -6.23 -1.79 -4.58
N MET A 89 -5.21 -2.62 -4.68
CA MET A 89 -5.22 -3.72 -5.64
C MET A 89 -4.56 -4.96 -5.06
N VAL A 90 -5.06 -6.10 -5.47
CA VAL A 90 -4.45 -7.39 -5.14
C VAL A 90 -3.45 -7.72 -6.24
N ILE A 91 -2.24 -8.09 -5.85
CA ILE A 91 -1.18 -8.50 -6.78
C ILE A 91 -0.76 -9.93 -6.45
N PRO A 92 -0.13 -10.63 -7.40
CA PRO A 92 0.44 -11.94 -7.10
C PRO A 92 1.42 -11.88 -5.94
N ASP A 93 1.65 -12.99 -5.28
CA ASP A 93 2.66 -13.07 -4.24
C ASP A 93 4.04 -12.96 -4.88
N ILE A 94 4.70 -11.85 -4.61
CA ILE A 94 5.99 -11.52 -5.23
C ILE A 94 7.14 -11.92 -4.34
N CYS A 95 8.31 -12.18 -4.95
CA CYS A 95 9.53 -12.47 -4.21
C CYS A 95 10.55 -11.33 -4.27
N SER A 96 10.35 -10.37 -5.16
CA SER A 96 11.27 -9.24 -5.29
C SER A 96 10.58 -8.05 -5.94
N ILE A 97 11.18 -6.88 -5.75
CA ILE A 97 10.83 -5.67 -6.47
C ILE A 97 12.08 -5.30 -7.26
N GLU A 98 11.96 -5.27 -8.57
CA GLU A 98 13.11 -5.06 -9.44
C GLU A 98 12.87 -3.85 -10.33
N PHE A 99 13.94 -3.12 -10.62
CA PHE A 99 13.88 -1.98 -11.51
C PHE A 99 15.17 -1.87 -12.32
N GLY A 100 15.05 -1.30 -13.51
CA GLY A 100 16.19 -0.99 -14.33
C GLY A 100 16.70 0.42 -14.05
N ARG A 101 17.82 0.75 -14.63
CA ARG A 101 18.40 2.08 -14.47
C ARG A 101 17.52 3.12 -15.16
N GLY A 102 17.30 4.23 -14.48
CA GLY A 102 16.61 5.39 -15.08
C GLY A 102 15.10 5.24 -15.18
N VAL A 103 14.47 4.45 -14.32
CA VAL A 103 13.02 4.26 -14.34
C VAL A 103 12.20 5.50 -13.91
N GLY A 104 12.86 6.48 -13.32
CA GLY A 104 12.21 7.77 -13.05
C GLY A 104 11.36 7.83 -11.80
N TYR A 105 11.53 6.91 -10.86
CA TYR A 105 10.88 7.00 -9.56
C TYR A 105 11.86 6.72 -8.43
N ASP A 106 11.49 7.16 -7.22
CA ASP A 106 12.31 6.99 -6.02
C ASP A 106 11.98 5.68 -5.31
N ILE A 107 12.99 5.10 -4.67
CA ILE A 107 12.79 3.97 -3.77
C ILE A 107 12.99 4.52 -2.36
N ILE A 108 11.90 4.56 -1.59
CA ILE A 108 11.88 5.22 -0.30
C ILE A 108 11.53 4.22 0.80
N GLU A 109 12.38 4.14 1.81
CA GLU A 109 12.05 3.42 3.02
C GLU A 109 11.43 4.39 4.01
N ARG A 110 10.29 4.00 4.61
CA ARG A 110 9.61 4.82 5.61
C ARG A 110 9.53 4.08 6.92
N ILE A 111 9.77 4.81 7.98
CA ILE A 111 9.80 4.28 9.34
C ILE A 111 8.73 5.01 10.15
N PRO A 112 7.82 4.28 10.82
CA PRO A 112 6.84 4.94 11.68
C PRO A 112 7.51 5.50 12.93
N PRO A 113 6.88 6.45 13.63
CA PRO A 113 7.37 6.92 14.92
C PRO A 113 7.61 5.77 15.88
N THR A 114 8.57 5.91 16.79
CA THR A 114 9.00 4.84 17.68
C THR A 114 7.85 4.19 18.44
N GLU A 115 6.97 4.96 19.00
CA GLU A 115 5.83 4.47 19.77
C GLU A 115 4.81 3.71 18.91
N ILE A 116 4.73 4.00 17.62
CA ILE A 116 3.85 3.30 16.68
C ILE A 116 4.60 2.13 16.05
N GLY A 117 5.92 2.27 15.85
CA GLY A 117 6.76 1.24 15.27
C GLY A 117 6.82 -0.05 16.07
N GLU A 118 6.46 0.00 17.35
CA GLU A 118 6.39 -1.20 18.19
C GLU A 118 5.13 -2.03 17.92
N ILE A 119 4.15 -1.45 17.24
CA ILE A 119 2.92 -2.15 16.89
C ILE A 119 3.21 -3.03 15.67
N SER A 120 2.85 -4.30 15.75
CA SER A 120 3.00 -5.22 14.62
C SER A 120 1.68 -5.94 14.36
N ALA A 121 1.52 -6.41 13.13
CA ALA A 121 0.34 -7.19 12.77
C ALA A 121 0.26 -8.50 13.56
N THR A 122 1.40 -9.10 13.87
CA THR A 122 1.46 -10.31 14.70
C THR A 122 0.91 -10.05 16.10
N LYS A 123 1.33 -8.95 16.72
CA LYS A 123 0.87 -8.57 18.05
C LYS A 123 -0.63 -8.30 18.03
N ILE A 124 -1.12 -7.58 17.03
CA ILE A 124 -2.53 -7.27 16.90
C ILE A 124 -3.37 -8.54 16.72
N ARG A 125 -2.92 -9.45 15.87
CA ARG A 125 -3.62 -10.73 15.69
C ARG A 125 -3.72 -11.51 16.98
N LYS A 126 -2.65 -11.51 17.76
CA LYS A 126 -2.62 -12.18 19.06
C LYS A 126 -3.65 -11.58 20.01
N GLU A 127 -3.78 -10.26 20.04
CA GLU A 127 -4.76 -9.57 20.87
C GLU A 127 -6.18 -9.86 20.40
N MET A 128 -6.38 -10.14 19.12
CA MET A 128 -7.68 -10.52 18.54
C MET A 128 -8.02 -12.01 18.78
N GLY A 129 -7.11 -12.79 19.37
CA GLY A 129 -7.31 -14.21 19.59
C GLY A 129 -7.01 -15.10 18.37
N LEU A 130 -6.26 -14.59 17.43
CA LEU A 130 -5.89 -15.32 16.20
C LEU A 130 -4.49 -16.01 16.29
#